data_a75731409ac452b75c2ff8a9d78d3948
#
_entry.id   a75731409ac452b75c2ff8a9d78d3948
#
_cell.length_a   1.000
_cell.length_b   1.000
_cell.length_c   1.000
_cell.angle_alpha   90.00
_cell.angle_beta   90.00
_cell.angle_gamma   90.00
#
_symmetry.space_group_name_H-M   'P 1'
#
loop_
_entity.id
_entity.type
_entity.pdbx_description
1 polymer ?
#
loop_
_entity_poly.entity_id
_entity_poly.type
_entity_poly.pdbx_seq_one_letter_code
_entity_poly.pdbx_strand_id
1 'polypeptide(L)'
;MGRTTNTQQGISRERAHLHFEICLMANPNFSAWYRNDLPGQRNDHGRWNGQNLIGIDPWKVFLGQHKAKAKRQAFSLQKFIHNQPVLCRVLIRTPNLQWAKRHPGLVDPSTTRNDIAGYEVSLDPNGVPVRCVPRETPVFIDSEPFKLLYVDPEVYKLAPCRKLVFKKAQQWVLTARGTSHLKLLAF
;
A
#
# COMPACT_ATOMS: atom_id res chain seq x y z
N MET A 1 -3.66 5.03 -31.15
CA MET A 1 -3.44 5.57 -29.81
C MET A 1 -2.87 6.98 -29.95
N GLY A 2 -3.37 7.93 -29.17
CA GLY A 2 -2.90 9.32 -29.18
C GLY A 2 -1.52 9.47 -28.54
N ARG A 3 -0.83 10.55 -28.89
CA ARG A 3 0.44 10.99 -28.30
C ARG A 3 0.24 12.23 -27.43
N THR A 4 -0.89 12.29 -26.74
CA THR A 4 -1.25 13.44 -25.91
C THR A 4 -0.52 13.39 -24.57
N THR A 5 0.03 14.52 -24.16
CA THR A 5 0.60 14.75 -22.84
C THR A 5 0.00 16.02 -22.27
N ASN A 6 0.16 16.21 -20.97
CA ASN A 6 -0.12 17.49 -20.30
C ASN A 6 1.02 18.51 -20.48
N THR A 7 2.02 18.21 -21.29
CA THR A 7 3.10 19.12 -21.68
C THR A 7 2.98 19.45 -23.17
N GLN A 8 3.44 20.62 -23.60
CA GLN A 8 3.41 21.04 -25.01
C GLN A 8 4.38 20.26 -25.91
N GLN A 9 5.27 19.47 -25.33
CA GLN A 9 6.35 18.79 -26.08
C GLN A 9 5.93 17.45 -26.70
N GLY A 10 4.75 16.92 -26.43
CA GLY A 10 4.36 15.59 -26.90
C GLY A 10 5.24 14.46 -26.33
N ILE A 11 4.90 13.22 -26.66
CA ILE A 11 5.69 12.03 -26.29
C ILE A 11 6.21 11.31 -27.53
N SER A 12 7.36 10.64 -27.41
CA SER A 12 7.87 9.79 -28.47
C SER A 12 6.92 8.63 -28.76
N ARG A 13 6.98 8.10 -30.01
CA ARG A 13 6.14 6.96 -30.41
C ARG A 13 6.33 5.74 -29.51
N GLU A 14 7.54 5.52 -29.03
CA GLU A 14 7.92 4.41 -28.16
C GLU A 14 7.27 4.50 -26.78
N ARG A 15 6.97 5.71 -26.31
CA ARG A 15 6.29 5.96 -25.04
C ARG A 15 4.76 5.96 -25.15
N ALA A 16 4.22 5.94 -26.38
CA ALA A 16 2.78 5.91 -26.61
C ALA A 16 2.24 4.49 -26.47
N HIS A 17 1.73 4.12 -25.31
CA HIS A 17 1.17 2.80 -25.02
C HIS A 17 -0.13 2.91 -24.23
N LEU A 18 -0.92 1.83 -24.21
CA LEU A 18 -2.12 1.74 -23.40
C LEU A 18 -1.73 1.40 -21.95
N HIS A 19 -2.23 2.19 -21.02
CA HIS A 19 -2.19 1.85 -19.60
C HIS A 19 -3.46 1.11 -19.20
N PHE A 20 -3.30 -0.03 -18.58
CA PHE A 20 -4.35 -0.76 -17.90
C PHE A 20 -3.88 -1.08 -16.49
N GLU A 21 -4.59 -0.56 -15.51
CA GLU A 21 -4.22 -0.68 -14.10
C GLU A 21 -5.40 -1.19 -13.28
N ILE A 22 -5.12 -2.06 -12.32
CA ILE A 22 -6.05 -2.41 -11.24
C ILE A 22 -5.50 -1.75 -9.98
N CYS A 23 -6.27 -0.86 -9.38
CA CYS A 23 -5.82 -0.11 -8.21
C CYS A 23 -6.76 -0.28 -7.02
N LEU A 24 -6.18 -0.33 -5.84
CA LEU A 24 -6.87 -0.18 -4.57
C LEU A 24 -6.79 1.28 -4.12
N MET A 25 -7.90 1.83 -3.66
CA MET A 25 -7.91 3.17 -3.09
C MET A 25 -7.37 3.12 -1.65
N ALA A 26 -6.26 3.82 -1.39
CA ALA A 26 -5.65 3.85 -0.07
C ALA A 26 -6.58 4.50 0.97
N ASN A 27 -7.20 5.64 0.62
CA ASN A 27 -8.13 6.32 1.52
C ASN A 27 -9.21 7.10 0.75
N PRO A 28 -10.51 6.91 1.02
CA PRO A 28 -11.59 7.67 0.40
C PRO A 28 -11.56 9.16 0.81
N ASN A 29 -11.02 9.50 1.98
CA ASN A 29 -10.86 10.87 2.47
C ASN A 29 -9.54 11.52 2.04
N PHE A 30 -8.93 11.03 0.95
CA PHE A 30 -7.64 11.49 0.44
C PHE A 30 -7.52 13.01 0.32
N SER A 31 -8.56 13.70 -0.14
CA SER A 31 -8.51 15.17 -0.32
C SER A 31 -8.33 15.91 1.01
N ALA A 32 -8.88 15.39 2.10
CA ALA A 32 -8.67 15.96 3.43
C ALA A 32 -7.25 15.67 3.93
N TRP A 33 -6.79 14.42 3.82
CA TRP A 33 -5.43 14.03 4.13
C TRP A 33 -4.40 14.86 3.34
N TYR A 34 -4.63 15.06 2.03
CA TYR A 34 -3.72 15.79 1.15
C TYR A 34 -3.53 17.24 1.60
N ARG A 35 -4.61 17.93 1.99
CA ARG A 35 -4.52 19.30 2.50
C ARG A 35 -3.72 19.38 3.80
N ASN A 36 -3.82 18.36 4.65
CA ASN A 36 -3.15 18.34 5.96
C ASN A 36 -1.66 17.96 5.86
N ASP A 37 -1.34 16.94 5.05
CA ASP A 37 0.02 16.38 4.95
C ASP A 37 0.90 17.11 3.91
N LEU A 38 0.27 17.76 2.92
CA LEU A 38 0.94 18.46 1.82
C LEU A 38 0.35 19.88 1.63
N PRO A 39 0.46 20.75 2.66
CA PRO A 39 -0.11 22.09 2.61
C PRO A 39 0.52 22.90 1.47
N GLY A 40 -0.31 23.66 0.76
CA GLY A 40 0.11 24.48 -0.38
C GLY A 40 0.29 23.73 -1.70
N GLN A 41 0.21 22.40 -1.73
CA GLN A 41 0.23 21.64 -2.96
C GLN A 41 -1.18 21.52 -3.57
N ARG A 42 -1.25 21.57 -4.89
CA ARG A 42 -2.51 21.44 -5.62
C ARG A 42 -2.85 19.97 -5.87
N ASN A 43 -4.07 19.58 -5.53
CA ASN A 43 -4.62 18.25 -5.84
C ASN A 43 -5.70 18.34 -6.92
N ASP A 44 -5.31 18.28 -8.19
CA ASP A 44 -6.20 18.41 -9.34
C ASP A 44 -7.06 17.16 -9.59
N HIS A 45 -6.63 16.01 -9.09
CA HIS A 45 -7.28 14.74 -9.34
C HIS A 45 -8.16 14.26 -8.17
N GLY A 46 -8.24 15.04 -7.09
CA GLY A 46 -9.02 14.68 -5.91
C GLY A 46 -8.61 13.30 -5.37
N ARG A 47 -9.59 12.44 -5.09
CA ARG A 47 -9.35 11.06 -4.61
C ARG A 47 -8.72 10.13 -5.65
N TRP A 48 -8.72 10.50 -6.92
CA TRP A 48 -8.12 9.74 -8.02
C TRP A 48 -6.64 10.07 -8.26
N ASN A 49 -6.03 10.84 -7.37
CA ASN A 49 -4.60 11.11 -7.40
C ASN A 49 -3.80 9.81 -7.28
N GLY A 50 -2.73 9.69 -8.07
CA GLY A 50 -1.89 8.49 -8.10
C GLY A 50 -1.26 8.10 -6.76
N GLN A 51 -1.11 9.03 -5.82
CA GLN A 51 -0.67 8.70 -4.46
C GLN A 51 -1.71 7.89 -3.69
N ASN A 52 -3.00 8.10 -3.99
CA ASN A 52 -4.11 7.39 -3.38
C ASN A 52 -4.44 6.05 -4.05
N LEU A 53 -3.90 5.81 -5.23
CA LEU A 53 -4.15 4.61 -6.01
C LEU A 53 -2.96 3.65 -5.86
N ILE A 54 -3.19 2.50 -5.22
CA ILE A 54 -2.17 1.49 -5.01
C ILE A 54 -2.37 0.40 -6.05
N GLY A 55 -1.46 0.32 -7.03
CA GLY A 55 -1.54 -0.66 -8.12
C GLY A 55 -1.29 -2.08 -7.64
N ILE A 56 -2.08 -3.01 -8.15
CA ILE A 56 -1.83 -4.45 -8.08
C ILE A 56 -1.56 -4.97 -9.48
N ASP A 57 -0.76 -6.03 -9.60
CA ASP A 57 -0.37 -6.60 -10.89
C ASP A 57 -1.58 -7.20 -11.62
N PRO A 58 -2.08 -6.57 -12.72
CA PRO A 58 -3.26 -7.05 -13.42
C PRO A 58 -3.04 -8.43 -14.05
N TRP A 59 -1.83 -8.70 -14.53
CA TRP A 59 -1.50 -9.99 -15.13
C TRP A 59 -1.66 -11.12 -14.13
N LYS A 60 -1.13 -10.97 -12.93
CA LYS A 60 -1.26 -11.97 -11.87
C LYS A 60 -2.70 -12.16 -11.42
N VAL A 61 -3.50 -11.08 -11.39
CA VAL A 61 -4.93 -11.15 -11.07
C VAL A 61 -5.67 -11.99 -12.13
N PHE A 62 -5.49 -11.68 -13.41
CA PHE A 62 -6.14 -12.41 -14.49
C PHE A 62 -5.67 -13.87 -14.58
N LEU A 63 -4.38 -14.11 -14.40
CA LEU A 63 -3.84 -15.48 -14.37
C LEU A 63 -4.41 -16.27 -13.19
N GLY A 64 -4.54 -15.64 -12.04
CA GLY A 64 -5.18 -16.24 -10.85
C GLY A 64 -6.64 -16.61 -11.09
N GLN A 65 -7.38 -15.69 -11.71
CA GLN A 65 -8.78 -15.91 -12.09
C GLN A 65 -8.91 -17.05 -13.12
N HIS A 66 -8.05 -17.06 -14.14
CA HIS A 66 -8.03 -18.14 -15.14
C HIS A 66 -7.77 -19.51 -14.51
N LYS A 67 -6.75 -19.60 -13.64
CA LYS A 67 -6.42 -20.84 -12.90
C LYS A 67 -7.56 -21.31 -12.00
N ALA A 68 -8.23 -20.39 -11.31
CA ALA A 68 -9.37 -20.71 -10.47
C ALA A 68 -10.53 -21.27 -11.30
N LYS A 69 -10.84 -20.63 -12.44
CA LYS A 69 -11.87 -21.09 -13.38
C LYS A 69 -11.58 -22.50 -13.91
N ALA A 70 -10.33 -22.78 -14.30
CA ALA A 70 -9.93 -24.13 -14.76
C ALA A 70 -10.13 -25.20 -13.69
N LYS A 71 -10.01 -24.85 -12.40
CA LYS A 71 -10.27 -25.74 -11.27
C LYS A 71 -11.72 -25.70 -10.78
N ARG A 72 -12.62 -25.01 -11.48
CA ARG A 72 -14.03 -24.78 -11.07
C ARG A 72 -14.16 -24.17 -9.67
N GLN A 73 -13.23 -23.27 -9.31
CA GLN A 73 -13.18 -22.56 -8.03
C GLN A 73 -13.47 -21.07 -8.23
N ALA A 74 -14.07 -20.42 -7.23
CA ALA A 74 -14.21 -18.97 -7.23
C ALA A 74 -12.85 -18.29 -6.98
N PHE A 75 -12.53 -17.28 -7.77
CA PHE A 75 -11.39 -16.42 -7.51
C PHE A 75 -11.73 -15.43 -6.39
N SER A 76 -10.85 -15.31 -5.40
CA SER A 76 -10.97 -14.33 -4.34
C SER A 76 -9.83 -13.32 -4.43
N LEU A 77 -10.16 -12.06 -4.72
CA LEU A 77 -9.20 -10.96 -4.75
C LEU A 77 -8.55 -10.75 -3.37
N GLN A 78 -9.32 -10.91 -2.30
CA GLN A 78 -8.81 -10.81 -0.93
C GLN A 78 -7.73 -11.87 -0.65
N LYS A 79 -7.99 -13.15 -0.99
CA LYS A 79 -6.98 -14.22 -0.86
C LYS A 79 -5.76 -13.96 -1.75
N PHE A 80 -5.99 -13.43 -2.95
CA PHE A 80 -4.90 -13.03 -3.84
C PHE A 80 -4.01 -11.98 -3.19
N ILE A 81 -4.59 -10.91 -2.62
CA ILE A 81 -3.85 -9.84 -1.93
C ILE A 81 -3.09 -10.41 -0.73
N HIS A 82 -3.76 -11.21 0.10
CA HIS A 82 -3.15 -11.80 1.29
C HIS A 82 -1.92 -12.68 0.99
N ASN A 83 -1.87 -13.29 -0.19
CA ASN A 83 -0.77 -14.16 -0.63
C ASN A 83 0.33 -13.42 -1.42
N GLN A 84 0.30 -12.08 -1.51
CA GLN A 84 1.38 -11.34 -2.16
C GLN A 84 2.66 -11.37 -1.31
N PRO A 85 3.84 -11.28 -1.95
CA PRO A 85 5.11 -11.22 -1.23
C PRO A 85 5.15 -9.97 -0.33
N VAL A 86 5.68 -10.13 0.87
CA VAL A 86 5.82 -9.04 1.84
C VAL A 86 7.17 -8.36 1.63
N LEU A 87 7.16 -7.07 1.29
CA LEU A 87 8.37 -6.25 1.23
C LEU A 87 8.83 -5.85 2.63
N CYS A 88 7.92 -5.37 3.46
CA CYS A 88 8.26 -4.92 4.80
C CYS A 88 7.11 -5.09 5.79
N ARG A 89 7.45 -5.10 7.07
CA ARG A 89 6.50 -5.04 8.18
C ARG A 89 6.72 -3.76 8.97
N VAL A 90 5.65 -3.06 9.26
CA VAL A 90 5.66 -1.79 10.00
C VAL A 90 4.66 -1.84 11.12
N LEU A 91 5.03 -1.25 12.24
CA LEU A 91 4.13 -1.00 13.34
C LEU A 91 3.51 0.39 13.14
N ILE A 92 2.18 0.48 13.20
CA ILE A 92 1.41 1.73 13.09
C ILE A 92 0.70 1.95 14.43
N ARG A 93 1.04 3.05 15.11
CA ARG A 93 0.47 3.39 16.41
C ARG A 93 -0.85 4.15 16.23
N THR A 94 -1.91 3.39 16.00
CA THR A 94 -3.28 3.90 16.00
C THR A 94 -4.26 2.78 16.32
N PRO A 95 -5.18 2.94 17.29
CA PRO A 95 -6.23 1.95 17.54
C PRO A 95 -7.25 1.90 16.41
N ASN A 96 -7.27 2.91 15.55
CA ASN A 96 -8.29 3.14 14.52
C ASN A 96 -7.69 3.15 13.10
N LEU A 97 -6.89 2.14 12.74
CA LEU A 97 -6.33 2.03 11.38
C LEU A 97 -7.46 1.97 10.35
N GLN A 98 -7.62 3.04 9.56
CA GLN A 98 -8.72 3.16 8.61
C GLN A 98 -8.67 2.11 7.50
N TRP A 99 -7.48 1.71 7.08
CA TRP A 99 -7.34 0.59 6.14
C TRP A 99 -7.92 -0.71 6.72
N ALA A 100 -7.57 -1.07 7.95
CA ALA A 100 -8.06 -2.29 8.60
C ALA A 100 -9.59 -2.30 8.75
N LYS A 101 -10.18 -1.15 9.08
CA LYS A 101 -11.64 -1.01 9.16
C LYS A 101 -12.34 -1.26 7.82
N ARG A 102 -11.75 -0.80 6.72
CA ARG A 102 -12.31 -0.96 5.37
C ARG A 102 -12.06 -2.34 4.77
N HIS A 103 -11.03 -3.02 5.24
CA HIS A 103 -10.62 -4.33 4.73
C HIS A 103 -10.51 -5.36 5.87
N PRO A 104 -11.62 -5.65 6.57
CA PRO A 104 -11.60 -6.54 7.75
C PRO A 104 -11.10 -7.95 7.42
N GLY A 105 -11.24 -8.39 6.19
CA GLY A 105 -10.73 -9.69 5.76
C GLY A 105 -9.21 -9.77 5.60
N LEU A 106 -8.48 -8.65 5.68
CA LEU A 106 -7.02 -8.59 5.75
C LEU A 106 -6.51 -8.41 7.18
N VAL A 107 -7.42 -8.36 8.15
CA VAL A 107 -7.10 -8.28 9.58
C VAL A 107 -7.02 -9.68 10.17
N ASP A 108 -5.98 -9.95 10.94
CA ASP A 108 -5.81 -11.20 11.64
C ASP A 108 -6.87 -11.34 12.74
N PRO A 109 -7.69 -12.41 12.73
CA PRO A 109 -8.75 -12.60 13.70
C PRO A 109 -8.25 -13.06 15.08
N SER A 110 -6.97 -13.41 15.22
CA SER A 110 -6.40 -14.07 16.41
C SER A 110 -6.27 -13.17 17.65
N THR A 111 -6.55 -11.88 17.53
CA THR A 111 -6.40 -10.93 18.65
C THR A 111 -7.76 -10.54 19.20
N THR A 112 -7.97 -10.75 20.49
CA THR A 112 -9.11 -10.22 21.23
C THR A 112 -9.09 -8.68 21.19
N ARG A 113 -10.20 -8.06 20.76
CA ARG A 113 -10.25 -6.65 20.30
C ARG A 113 -10.26 -5.59 21.42
N ASN A 114 -10.04 -5.94 22.69
CA ASN A 114 -10.41 -5.02 23.77
C ASN A 114 -9.38 -3.92 24.07
N ASP A 115 -8.09 -4.09 23.68
CA ASP A 115 -7.02 -3.12 24.02
C ASP A 115 -6.06 -2.86 22.84
N ILE A 116 -6.62 -2.67 21.66
CA ILE A 116 -5.79 -2.40 20.47
C ILE A 116 -5.15 -1.02 20.60
N ALA A 117 -3.82 -0.96 20.68
CA ALA A 117 -3.04 0.27 20.66
C ALA A 117 -2.52 0.60 19.25
N GLY A 118 -2.49 -0.38 18.35
CA GLY A 118 -2.05 -0.21 16.98
C GLY A 118 -2.05 -1.50 16.19
N TYR A 119 -1.37 -1.47 15.05
CA TYR A 119 -1.32 -2.59 14.11
C TYR A 119 0.09 -2.85 13.59
N GLU A 120 0.48 -4.12 13.52
CA GLU A 120 1.57 -4.54 12.68
C GLU A 120 1.02 -4.79 11.27
N VAL A 121 1.52 -4.04 10.30
CA VAL A 121 1.05 -4.08 8.91
C VAL A 121 2.14 -4.65 8.02
N SER A 122 1.83 -5.70 7.29
CA SER A 122 2.67 -6.24 6.23
C SER A 122 2.32 -5.57 4.91
N LEU A 123 3.32 -4.97 4.25
CA LEU A 123 3.16 -4.29 2.96
C LEU A 123 3.83 -5.08 1.85
N ASP A 124 3.17 -5.18 0.71
CA ASP A 124 3.76 -5.70 -0.52
C ASP A 124 4.71 -4.67 -1.17
N PRO A 125 5.42 -5.01 -2.28
CA PRO A 125 6.29 -4.08 -3.01
C PRO A 125 5.61 -2.79 -3.49
N ASN A 126 4.30 -2.83 -3.72
CA ASN A 126 3.52 -1.68 -4.18
C ASN A 126 2.92 -0.85 -3.02
N GLY A 127 3.11 -1.29 -1.79
CA GLY A 127 2.56 -0.65 -0.60
C GLY A 127 1.13 -1.08 -0.27
N VAL A 128 0.62 -2.16 -0.86
CA VAL A 128 -0.66 -2.75 -0.46
C VAL A 128 -0.50 -3.40 0.90
N PRO A 129 -1.31 -3.03 1.91
CA PRO A 129 -1.37 -3.81 3.15
C PRO A 129 -1.99 -5.19 2.87
N VAL A 130 -1.18 -6.22 2.94
CA VAL A 130 -1.61 -7.61 2.68
C VAL A 130 -2.06 -8.33 3.94
N ARG A 131 -1.64 -7.84 5.10
CA ARG A 131 -2.03 -8.35 6.42
C ARG A 131 -1.94 -7.24 7.46
N CYS A 132 -2.93 -7.17 8.35
CA CYS A 132 -2.96 -6.28 9.50
C CYS A 132 -3.15 -7.11 10.77
N VAL A 133 -2.19 -7.07 11.68
CA VAL A 133 -2.26 -7.78 12.97
C VAL A 133 -2.46 -6.75 14.08
N PRO A 134 -3.60 -6.75 14.78
CA PRO A 134 -3.80 -5.88 15.92
C PRO A 134 -2.74 -6.11 17.00
N ARG A 135 -2.30 -5.05 17.66
CA ARG A 135 -1.30 -5.11 18.73
C ARG A 135 -1.77 -4.30 19.95
N GLU A 136 -1.48 -4.82 21.12
CA GLU A 136 -1.73 -4.16 22.41
C GLU A 136 -0.60 -3.21 22.81
N THR A 137 -0.82 -2.40 23.84
CA THR A 137 0.08 -1.33 24.33
C THR A 137 1.55 -1.75 24.55
N PRO A 138 1.88 -2.94 25.10
CA PRO A 138 3.28 -3.29 25.41
C PRO A 138 4.22 -3.34 24.21
N VAL A 139 3.68 -3.44 22.98
CA VAL A 139 4.48 -3.48 21.75
C VAL A 139 4.96 -2.09 21.32
N PHE A 140 4.35 -1.03 21.87
CA PHE A 140 4.66 0.37 21.54
C PHE A 140 5.52 1.01 22.64
N ILE A 141 6.78 0.62 22.71
CA ILE A 141 7.74 1.15 23.71
C ILE A 141 8.11 2.60 23.39
N ASP A 142 8.12 2.98 22.11
CA ASP A 142 8.51 4.31 21.64
C ASP A 142 7.27 5.18 21.33
N SER A 143 7.42 6.51 21.40
CA SER A 143 6.37 7.47 21.05
C SER A 143 6.17 7.67 19.55
N GLU A 144 7.00 7.04 18.71
CA GLU A 144 6.92 7.20 17.26
C GLU A 144 5.65 6.59 16.67
N PRO A 145 4.98 7.29 15.73
CA PRO A 145 3.75 6.81 15.11
C PRO A 145 3.96 5.59 14.21
N PHE A 146 5.16 5.44 13.65
CA PHE A 146 5.52 4.35 12.74
C PHE A 146 6.88 3.79 13.08
N LYS A 147 6.97 2.45 13.15
CA LYS A 147 8.25 1.75 13.37
C LYS A 147 8.43 0.66 12.34
N LEU A 148 9.53 0.71 11.58
CA LEU A 148 9.90 -0.36 10.67
C LEU A 148 10.41 -1.55 11.46
N LEU A 149 9.79 -2.73 11.29
CA LEU A 149 10.13 -3.95 12.02
C LEU A 149 11.02 -4.89 11.20
N TYR A 150 10.74 -4.97 9.90
CA TYR A 150 11.38 -5.93 9.02
C TYR A 150 11.33 -5.46 7.56
N VAL A 151 12.36 -5.79 6.79
CA VAL A 151 12.38 -5.66 5.33
C VAL A 151 12.94 -6.96 4.75
N ASP A 152 12.27 -7.49 3.75
CA ASP A 152 12.76 -8.62 2.98
C ASP A 152 13.74 -8.12 1.90
N PRO A 153 15.05 -8.46 1.99
CA PRO A 153 16.04 -7.99 1.05
C PRO A 153 15.89 -8.59 -0.35
N GLU A 154 15.33 -9.80 -0.47
CA GLU A 154 15.12 -10.44 -1.77
C GLU A 154 13.94 -9.81 -2.50
N VAL A 155 12.86 -9.53 -1.79
CA VAL A 155 11.72 -8.79 -2.34
C VAL A 155 12.13 -7.36 -2.70
N TYR A 156 12.99 -6.72 -1.90
CA TYR A 156 13.52 -5.39 -2.21
C TYR A 156 14.35 -5.35 -3.50
N LYS A 157 15.09 -6.42 -3.84
CA LYS A 157 15.84 -6.52 -5.11
C LYS A 157 14.96 -6.48 -6.36
N LEU A 158 13.67 -6.79 -6.23
CA LEU A 158 12.69 -6.67 -7.32
C LEU A 158 12.39 -5.20 -7.70
N ALA A 159 13.11 -4.25 -7.14
CA ALA A 159 13.04 -2.82 -7.40
C ALA A 159 11.60 -2.25 -7.25
N PRO A 160 11.03 -2.28 -6.04
CA PRO A 160 9.68 -1.82 -5.79
C PRO A 160 9.50 -0.36 -6.16
N CYS A 161 8.52 -0.08 -7.02
CA CYS A 161 8.34 1.25 -7.62
C CYS A 161 7.95 2.34 -6.60
N ARG A 162 7.29 2.00 -5.51
CA ARG A 162 6.91 2.97 -4.47
C ARG A 162 8.06 3.43 -3.59
N LYS A 163 9.17 2.69 -3.53
CA LYS A 163 10.34 3.05 -2.73
C LYS A 163 9.99 3.39 -1.28
N LEU A 164 9.22 2.52 -0.61
CA LEU A 164 8.74 2.76 0.76
C LEU A 164 9.87 2.73 1.80
N VAL A 165 10.89 1.92 1.53
CA VAL A 165 12.05 1.70 2.39
C VAL A 165 13.33 1.85 1.59
N PHE A 166 14.44 2.14 2.27
CA PHE A 166 15.78 2.10 1.68
C PHE A 166 16.80 1.65 2.73
N LYS A 167 17.96 1.20 2.25
CA LYS A 167 19.06 0.79 3.13
C LYS A 167 20.01 1.96 3.31
N LYS A 168 20.15 2.45 4.54
CA LYS A 168 21.11 3.49 4.93
C LYS A 168 22.22 2.81 5.72
N ALA A 169 23.45 2.78 5.16
CA ALA A 169 24.54 1.96 5.68
C ALA A 169 24.11 0.49 5.84
N GLN A 170 24.01 -0.03 7.04
CA GLN A 170 23.58 -1.40 7.33
C GLN A 170 22.14 -1.51 7.84
N GLN A 171 21.42 -0.40 7.97
CA GLN A 171 20.07 -0.38 8.54
C GLN A 171 19.01 -0.06 7.48
N TRP A 172 17.86 -0.69 7.61
CA TRP A 172 16.68 -0.36 6.82
C TRP A 172 15.91 0.76 7.49
N VAL A 173 15.48 1.74 6.69
CA VAL A 173 14.68 2.88 7.16
C VAL A 173 13.52 3.17 6.22
N LEU A 174 12.46 3.76 6.75
CA LEU A 174 11.37 4.30 5.94
C LEU A 174 11.86 5.52 5.16
N THR A 175 11.43 5.64 3.90
CA THR A 175 11.60 6.87 3.14
C THR A 175 10.54 7.89 3.56
N ALA A 176 10.72 9.16 3.19
CA ALA A 176 9.66 10.18 3.33
C ALA A 176 8.37 9.74 2.64
N ARG A 177 8.48 9.12 1.45
CA ARG A 177 7.33 8.54 0.72
C ARG A 177 6.69 7.38 1.47
N GLY A 178 7.49 6.51 2.09
CA GLY A 178 7.00 5.42 2.94
C GLY A 178 6.22 5.95 4.13
N THR A 179 6.76 6.94 4.84
CA THR A 179 6.09 7.59 5.97
C THR A 179 4.77 8.26 5.55
N SER A 180 4.77 9.01 4.45
CA SER A 180 3.56 9.65 3.92
C SER A 180 2.50 8.61 3.51
N HIS A 181 2.93 7.49 2.92
CA HIS A 181 2.02 6.38 2.60
C HIS A 181 1.37 5.76 3.85
N LEU A 182 2.15 5.54 4.92
CA LEU A 182 1.60 5.03 6.19
C LEU A 182 0.62 6.00 6.84
N LYS A 183 0.91 7.30 6.81
CA LYS A 183 -0.02 8.34 7.26
C LYS A 183 -1.33 8.27 6.49
N LEU A 184 -1.28 8.10 5.18
CA LEU A 184 -2.46 7.98 4.34
C LEU A 184 -3.31 6.74 4.68
N LEU A 185 -2.69 5.61 4.95
CA LEU A 185 -3.39 4.37 5.35
C LEU A 185 -4.05 4.50 6.72
N ALA A 186 -3.44 5.29 7.61
CA ALA A 186 -3.92 5.50 8.99
C ALA A 186 -5.03 6.56 9.09
N PHE A 187 -5.03 7.56 8.20
CA PHE A 187 -5.95 8.70 8.17
C PHE A 187 -7.38 8.25 7.88
#